data_49acc7657c415573b4a08a695e058428
#
_entry.id   49acc7657c415573b4a08a695e058428
#
_cell.length_a   1.000
_cell.length_b   1.000
_cell.length_c   1.000
_cell.angle_alpha   90.00
_cell.angle_beta   90.00
_cell.angle_gamma   90.00
#
_symmetry.space_group_name_H-M   'P 1'
#
loop_
_entity.id
_entity.type
_entity.pdbx_description
1 polymer ?
#
loop_
_entity_poly.entity_id
_entity_poly.type
_entity_poly.pdbx_seq_one_letter_code
_entity_poly.pdbx_strand_id
1 'polypeptide(L)'
;MTVTTLNLIRKYLKAGVMENGLEKATITGVPQGGPLSVVCSNVYLDKLDKELEHRGLRFTRYADDVLIFTKSEMAANRVMNSISDWLERKLFLKVNAAKTKVVRPMRSKYLGFTFLKNGGEWKVNLPMKRKRSLKRS
;
A
#
# COMPACT_ATOMS: atom_id res chain seq x y z
N MET A 1 4.68 -23.82 -1.41
CA MET A 1 3.47 -23.75 -0.55
C MET A 1 3.00 -25.16 -0.25
N THR A 2 2.77 -25.52 1.00
CA THR A 2 2.36 -26.87 1.40
C THR A 2 0.86 -27.07 1.21
N VAL A 3 0.40 -28.34 1.08
CA VAL A 3 -1.04 -28.68 0.99
C VAL A 3 -1.82 -28.14 2.19
N THR A 4 -1.22 -28.14 3.37
CA THR A 4 -1.82 -27.60 4.61
C THR A 4 -2.09 -26.10 4.49
N THR A 5 -1.14 -25.32 3.97
CA THR A 5 -1.29 -23.87 3.77
C THR A 5 -2.41 -23.56 2.78
N LEU A 6 -2.49 -24.31 1.66
CA LEU A 6 -3.56 -24.14 0.69
C LEU A 6 -4.94 -24.44 1.28
N ASN A 7 -5.04 -25.47 2.11
CA ASN A 7 -6.30 -25.83 2.79
C ASN A 7 -6.73 -24.76 3.80
N LEU A 8 -5.80 -24.16 4.52
CA LEU A 8 -6.06 -23.02 5.41
C LEU A 8 -6.61 -21.83 4.64
N ILE A 9 -5.95 -21.42 3.57
CA ILE A 9 -6.41 -20.31 2.71
C ILE A 9 -7.81 -20.60 2.18
N ARG A 10 -8.05 -21.82 1.69
CA ARG A 10 -9.38 -22.24 1.19
C ARG A 10 -10.46 -22.16 2.27
N LYS A 11 -10.16 -22.57 3.50
CA LYS A 11 -11.09 -22.45 4.64
C LYS A 11 -11.43 -20.98 4.93
N TYR A 12 -10.44 -20.09 4.95
CA TYR A 12 -10.67 -18.66 5.12
C TYR A 12 -11.53 -18.04 4.02
N LEU A 13 -11.29 -18.42 2.77
CA LEU A 13 -12.08 -17.93 1.63
C LEU A 13 -13.55 -18.43 1.67
N LYS A 14 -13.79 -19.59 2.28
CA LYS A 14 -15.14 -20.19 2.43
C LYS A 14 -15.87 -19.74 3.69
N ALA A 15 -15.18 -19.14 4.65
CA ALA A 15 -15.75 -18.82 5.97
C ALA A 15 -16.90 -17.80 5.94
N GLY A 16 -17.05 -17.03 4.85
CA GLY A 16 -18.11 -16.02 4.76
C GLY A 16 -17.86 -14.82 5.69
N VAL A 17 -18.87 -13.96 5.82
CA VAL A 17 -18.87 -12.78 6.69
C VAL A 17 -20.09 -12.86 7.60
N MET A 18 -19.89 -12.63 8.89
CA MET A 18 -20.99 -12.46 9.83
C MET A 18 -21.43 -11.01 9.84
N GLU A 19 -22.63 -10.75 9.35
CA GLU A 19 -23.24 -9.43 9.33
C GLU A 19 -24.56 -9.46 10.08
N ASN A 20 -24.70 -8.67 11.13
CA ASN A 20 -25.87 -8.63 12.01
C ASN A 20 -26.28 -9.99 12.62
N GLY A 21 -25.26 -10.83 12.95
CA GLY A 21 -25.49 -12.15 13.52
C GLY A 21 -25.92 -13.25 12.53
N LEU A 22 -25.91 -12.96 11.24
CA LEU A 22 -26.19 -13.92 10.16
C LEU A 22 -24.92 -14.18 9.35
N GLU A 23 -24.61 -15.46 9.12
CA GLU A 23 -23.54 -15.85 8.18
C GLU A 23 -23.99 -15.60 6.74
N LYS A 24 -23.24 -14.73 6.05
CA LYS A 24 -23.39 -14.50 4.61
C LYS A 24 -22.19 -15.07 3.87
N ALA A 25 -22.44 -15.92 2.88
CA ALA A 25 -21.40 -16.41 1.98
C ALA A 25 -20.83 -15.24 1.17
N THR A 26 -19.50 -15.11 1.14
CA THR A 26 -18.82 -14.17 0.25
C THR A 26 -18.70 -14.78 -1.13
N ILE A 27 -19.23 -14.09 -2.14
CA ILE A 27 -19.19 -14.54 -3.54
C ILE A 27 -17.81 -14.25 -4.15
N THR A 28 -17.17 -13.16 -3.74
CA THR A 28 -15.85 -12.72 -4.23
C THR A 28 -15.00 -12.09 -3.12
N GLY A 29 -13.72 -12.46 -3.08
CA GLY A 29 -12.74 -11.84 -2.20
C GLY A 29 -12.78 -12.33 -0.75
N VAL A 30 -12.15 -11.54 0.11
CA VAL A 30 -12.09 -11.74 1.56
C VAL A 30 -12.61 -10.50 2.27
N PRO A 31 -13.12 -10.61 3.52
CA PRO A 31 -13.56 -9.46 4.30
C PRO A 31 -12.45 -8.43 4.42
N GLN A 32 -12.80 -7.15 4.24
CA GLN A 32 -11.88 -6.06 4.43
C GLN A 32 -11.45 -5.99 5.91
N GLY A 33 -10.13 -5.90 6.15
CA GLY A 33 -9.56 -5.88 7.50
C GLY A 33 -9.28 -7.25 8.12
N GLY A 34 -9.57 -8.35 7.41
CA GLY A 34 -9.19 -9.69 7.86
C GLY A 34 -7.68 -9.94 7.73
N PRO A 35 -7.06 -10.78 8.60
CA PRO A 35 -5.61 -11.05 8.56
C PRO A 35 -5.17 -11.67 7.23
N LEU A 36 -6.01 -12.48 6.60
CA LEU A 36 -5.70 -13.09 5.30
C LEU A 36 -5.68 -12.08 4.16
N SER A 37 -6.49 -11.03 4.21
CA SER A 37 -6.52 -9.99 3.17
C SER A 37 -5.19 -9.26 3.07
N VAL A 38 -4.54 -8.98 4.20
CA VAL A 38 -3.21 -8.35 4.26
C VAL A 38 -2.14 -9.26 3.65
N VAL A 39 -2.15 -10.56 4.01
CA VAL A 39 -1.19 -11.53 3.46
C VAL A 39 -1.37 -11.70 1.96
N CYS A 40 -2.61 -11.90 1.50
CA CYS A 40 -2.90 -12.04 0.07
C CYS A 40 -2.52 -10.78 -0.72
N SER A 41 -2.81 -9.60 -0.19
CA SER A 41 -2.41 -8.33 -0.78
C SER A 41 -0.90 -8.21 -0.92
N ASN A 42 -0.13 -8.56 0.12
CA ASN A 42 1.33 -8.54 0.08
C ASN A 42 1.90 -9.53 -0.94
N VAL A 43 1.38 -10.76 -0.99
CA VAL A 43 1.80 -11.76 -1.98
C VAL A 43 1.49 -11.27 -3.41
N TYR A 44 0.34 -10.68 -3.63
CA TYR A 44 -0.07 -10.19 -4.94
C TYR A 44 0.75 -8.98 -5.40
N LEU A 45 1.02 -8.04 -4.49
CA LEU A 45 1.79 -6.82 -4.74
C LEU A 45 3.31 -7.03 -4.71
N ASP A 46 3.82 -8.21 -4.33
CA ASP A 46 5.24 -8.57 -4.47
C ASP A 46 5.72 -8.42 -5.92
N LYS A 47 4.86 -8.66 -6.90
CA LYS A 47 5.16 -8.43 -8.32
C LYS A 47 5.40 -6.95 -8.62
N LEU A 48 4.66 -6.05 -7.97
CA LEU A 48 4.87 -4.61 -8.09
C LEU A 48 6.20 -4.21 -7.46
N ASP A 49 6.52 -4.74 -6.27
CA ASP A 49 7.79 -4.45 -5.61
C ASP A 49 8.97 -4.85 -6.49
N LYS A 50 8.95 -6.04 -7.07
CA LYS A 50 9.97 -6.52 -8.01
C LYS A 50 10.07 -5.67 -9.27
N GLU A 51 8.96 -5.19 -9.81
CA GLU A 51 8.95 -4.29 -10.97
C GLU A 51 9.56 -2.93 -10.64
N LEU A 52 9.25 -2.36 -9.47
CA LEU A 52 9.84 -1.11 -9.00
C LEU A 52 11.34 -1.23 -8.76
N GLU A 53 11.80 -2.34 -8.17
CA GLU A 53 13.22 -2.68 -8.00
C GLU A 53 13.93 -2.84 -9.34
N HIS A 54 13.34 -3.58 -10.27
CA HIS A 54 13.89 -3.77 -11.62
C HIS A 54 14.09 -2.45 -12.37
N ARG A 55 13.19 -1.49 -12.17
CA ARG A 55 13.31 -0.12 -12.72
C ARG A 55 14.29 0.77 -11.96
N GLY A 56 14.93 0.28 -10.90
CA GLY A 56 15.85 1.04 -10.07
C GLY A 56 15.18 2.20 -9.31
N LEU A 57 13.88 2.11 -9.06
CA LEU A 57 13.12 3.12 -8.35
C LEU A 57 13.25 2.95 -6.83
N ARG A 58 13.43 4.07 -6.14
CA ARG A 58 13.36 4.08 -4.67
C ARG A 58 11.92 4.21 -4.23
N PHE A 59 11.45 3.25 -3.46
CA PHE A 59 10.07 3.24 -2.98
C PHE A 59 9.96 2.69 -1.56
N THR A 60 8.81 2.89 -0.96
CA THR A 60 8.38 2.20 0.25
C THR A 60 6.91 1.84 0.09
N ARG A 61 6.53 0.66 0.54
CA ARG A 61 5.16 0.17 0.51
C ARG A 61 4.72 -0.30 1.89
N TYR A 62 3.51 0.05 2.26
CA TYR A 62 2.82 -0.49 3.42
C TYR A 62 1.42 -0.92 2.99
N ALA A 63 1.19 -2.23 2.94
CA ALA A 63 -0.01 -2.83 2.36
C ALA A 63 -0.25 -2.33 0.92
N ASP A 64 -1.35 -1.63 0.67
CA ASP A 64 -1.72 -1.02 -0.61
C ASP A 64 -1.20 0.42 -0.81
N ASP A 65 -0.67 1.04 0.24
CA ASP A 65 -0.07 2.37 0.17
C ASP A 65 1.38 2.30 -0.33
N VAL A 66 1.65 2.91 -1.48
CA VAL A 66 2.99 2.96 -2.10
C VAL A 66 3.47 4.40 -2.21
N LEU A 67 4.70 4.65 -1.80
CA LEU A 67 5.39 5.92 -1.99
C LEU A 67 6.64 5.70 -2.85
N ILE A 68 6.72 6.38 -3.99
CA ILE A 68 7.84 6.28 -4.93
C ILE A 68 8.58 7.62 -4.97
N PHE A 69 9.90 7.57 -4.86
CA PHE A 69 10.75 8.75 -4.88
C PHE A 69 11.39 8.95 -6.24
N THR A 70 11.32 10.17 -6.76
CA THR A 70 11.95 10.55 -8.02
C THR A 70 12.72 11.87 -7.88
N LYS A 71 13.63 12.12 -8.83
CA LYS A 71 14.48 13.32 -8.79
C LYS A 71 13.77 14.61 -9.25
N SER A 72 12.71 14.47 -10.06
CA SER A 72 11.98 15.62 -10.62
C SER A 72 10.49 15.31 -10.74
N GLU A 73 9.68 16.35 -10.82
CA GLU A 73 8.24 16.25 -11.03
C GLU A 73 7.89 15.61 -12.38
N MET A 74 8.65 15.92 -13.42
CA MET A 74 8.48 15.32 -14.74
C MET A 74 8.75 13.80 -14.70
N ALA A 75 9.80 13.37 -13.98
CA ALA A 75 10.08 11.95 -13.77
C ALA A 75 8.97 11.29 -12.94
N ALA A 76 8.44 11.96 -11.92
CA ALA A 76 7.34 11.44 -11.11
C ALA A 76 6.09 11.19 -11.95
N ASN A 77 5.69 12.12 -12.81
CA ASN A 77 4.54 11.96 -13.70
C ASN A 77 4.73 10.80 -14.69
N ARG A 78 5.93 10.66 -15.28
CA ARG A 78 6.23 9.52 -16.16
C ARG A 78 6.13 8.18 -15.42
N VAL A 79 6.71 8.10 -14.23
CA VAL A 79 6.66 6.88 -13.41
C VAL A 79 5.22 6.57 -13.02
N MET A 80 4.45 7.56 -12.58
CA MET A 80 3.04 7.39 -12.22
C MET A 80 2.23 6.79 -13.37
N ASN A 81 2.33 7.37 -14.57
CA ASN A 81 1.62 6.86 -15.74
C ASN A 81 2.07 5.45 -16.12
N SER A 82 3.38 5.22 -16.20
CA SER A 82 3.96 3.94 -16.59
C SER A 82 3.65 2.82 -15.59
N ILE A 83 3.63 3.10 -14.29
CA ILE A 83 3.28 2.12 -13.26
C ILE A 83 1.77 1.88 -13.24
N SER A 84 0.95 2.91 -13.43
CA SER A 84 -0.51 2.73 -13.54
C SER A 84 -0.88 1.82 -14.72
N ASP A 85 -0.31 2.05 -15.88
CA ASP A 85 -0.50 1.20 -17.07
C ASP A 85 -0.01 -0.23 -16.84
N TRP A 86 1.11 -0.39 -16.13
CA TRP A 86 1.65 -1.70 -15.81
C TRP A 86 0.73 -2.46 -14.84
N LEU A 87 0.23 -1.78 -13.79
CA LEU A 87 -0.71 -2.35 -12.82
C LEU A 87 -2.00 -2.82 -13.50
N GLU A 88 -2.57 -2.02 -14.39
CA GLU A 88 -3.78 -2.39 -15.11
C GLU A 88 -3.56 -3.58 -16.04
N ARG A 89 -2.45 -3.59 -16.79
CA ARG A 89 -2.16 -4.66 -17.76
C ARG A 89 -1.66 -5.96 -17.15
N LYS A 90 -0.88 -5.90 -16.08
CA LYS A 90 -0.21 -7.08 -15.50
C LYS A 90 -0.90 -7.61 -14.25
N LEU A 91 -1.47 -6.74 -13.45
CA LEU A 91 -2.13 -7.12 -12.20
C LEU A 91 -3.64 -6.90 -12.22
N PHE A 92 -4.18 -6.34 -13.31
CA PHE A 92 -5.61 -6.02 -13.45
C PHE A 92 -6.14 -5.14 -12.31
N LEU A 93 -5.27 -4.28 -11.77
CA LEU A 93 -5.56 -3.36 -10.68
C LEU A 93 -5.69 -1.93 -11.22
N LYS A 94 -6.79 -1.27 -10.88
CA LYS A 94 -6.96 0.16 -11.19
C LYS A 94 -6.39 1.02 -10.09
N VAL A 95 -5.57 1.99 -10.47
CA VAL A 95 -5.03 3.00 -9.55
C VAL A 95 -6.14 4.00 -9.18
N ASN A 96 -6.30 4.28 -7.90
CA ASN A 96 -7.26 5.28 -7.44
C ASN A 96 -6.73 6.69 -7.75
N ALA A 97 -7.17 7.28 -8.86
CA ALA A 97 -6.74 8.60 -9.31
C ALA A 97 -7.03 9.73 -8.30
N ALA A 98 -8.07 9.60 -7.49
CA ALA A 98 -8.40 10.60 -6.47
C ALA A 98 -7.40 10.61 -5.30
N LYS A 99 -6.79 9.47 -5.01
CA LYS A 99 -5.82 9.31 -3.92
C LYS A 99 -4.37 9.38 -4.40
N THR A 100 -4.11 9.12 -5.67
CA THR A 100 -2.75 9.12 -6.24
C THR A 100 -2.36 10.52 -6.67
N LYS A 101 -1.24 11.02 -6.12
CA LYS A 101 -0.78 12.41 -6.35
C LYS A 101 0.73 12.45 -6.51
N VAL A 102 1.18 13.28 -7.45
CA VAL A 102 2.56 13.72 -7.53
C VAL A 102 2.71 14.99 -6.69
N VAL A 103 3.50 14.94 -5.65
CA VAL A 103 3.68 16.05 -4.71
C VAL A 103 5.15 16.17 -4.30
N ARG A 104 5.56 17.38 -3.94
CA ARG A 104 6.88 17.58 -3.33
C ARG A 104 6.94 16.89 -1.97
N PRO A 105 8.07 16.29 -1.56
CA PRO A 105 8.20 15.54 -0.30
C PRO A 105 7.69 16.30 0.92
N MET A 106 7.97 17.63 1.00
CA MET A 106 7.53 18.47 2.11
C MET A 106 6.00 18.61 2.22
N ARG A 107 5.25 18.38 1.13
CA ARG A 107 3.79 18.42 1.10
C ARG A 107 3.16 17.05 1.17
N SER A 108 3.97 15.96 1.13
CA SER A 108 3.48 14.60 1.21
C SER A 108 3.21 14.19 2.66
N LYS A 109 2.15 13.41 2.84
CA LYS A 109 1.87 12.72 4.09
C LYS A 109 1.81 11.22 3.77
N TYR A 110 2.61 10.44 4.48
CA TYR A 110 2.63 8.99 4.33
C TYR A 110 2.56 8.33 5.70
N LEU A 111 1.55 7.50 5.91
CA LEU A 111 1.28 6.85 7.20
C LEU A 111 1.24 7.83 8.41
N GLY A 112 0.83 9.06 8.16
CA GLY A 112 0.81 10.11 9.17
C GLY A 112 2.15 10.80 9.41
N PHE A 113 3.20 10.48 8.65
CA PHE A 113 4.48 11.17 8.68
C PHE A 113 4.56 12.25 7.61
N THR A 114 5.36 13.28 7.88
CA THR A 114 5.72 14.34 6.92
C THR A 114 7.23 14.42 6.78
N PHE A 115 7.70 14.88 5.62
CA PHE A 115 9.12 15.03 5.34
C PHE A 115 9.51 16.51 5.45
N LEU A 116 10.58 16.79 6.18
CA LEU A 116 11.15 18.13 6.31
C LEU A 116 12.60 18.13 5.83
N LYS A 117 13.01 19.19 5.16
CA LYS A 117 14.41 19.42 4.79
C LYS A 117 14.99 20.46 5.73
N ASN A 118 16.01 20.09 6.49
CA ASN A 118 16.70 20.97 7.43
C ASN A 118 18.20 20.90 7.17
N GLY A 119 18.84 22.03 6.84
CA GLY A 119 20.29 22.08 6.59
C GLY A 119 20.81 21.14 5.48
N GLY A 120 19.98 20.84 4.45
CA GLY A 120 20.34 19.89 3.38
C GLY A 120 19.94 18.44 3.65
N GLU A 121 19.66 18.06 4.87
CA GLU A 121 19.24 16.72 5.25
C GLU A 121 17.73 16.56 5.29
N TRP A 122 17.24 15.38 4.86
CA TRP A 122 15.84 15.02 4.97
C TRP A 122 15.56 14.38 6.33
N LYS A 123 14.55 14.90 7.04
CA LYS A 123 14.09 14.37 8.33
C LYS A 123 12.61 14.01 8.24
N VAL A 124 12.26 12.90 8.87
CA VAL A 124 10.85 12.47 9.03
C VAL A 124 10.28 13.12 10.27
N ASN A 125 9.12 13.77 10.14
CA ASN A 125 8.45 14.46 11.24
C ASN A 125 7.10 13.81 11.55
N LEU A 126 6.82 13.60 12.83
CA LEU A 126 5.52 13.15 13.34
C LEU A 126 4.54 14.32 13.46
N PRO A 127 3.26 14.16 13.11
CA PRO A 127 2.25 15.17 13.34
C PRO A 127 2.16 15.56 14.82
N MET A 128 1.94 16.84 15.11
CA MET A 128 1.88 17.39 16.47
C MET A 128 0.90 16.65 17.40
N LYS A 129 -0.21 16.13 16.88
CA LYS A 129 -1.18 15.34 17.65
C LYS A 129 -0.59 14.02 18.22
N ARG A 130 0.29 13.34 17.48
CA ARG A 130 0.98 12.14 17.95
C ARG A 130 2.12 12.43 18.91
N LYS A 131 2.80 13.59 18.77
CA LYS A 131 3.86 14.00 19.70
C LYS A 131 3.33 14.22 21.12
N ARG A 132 2.08 14.68 21.27
CA ARG A 132 1.44 14.89 22.58
C ARG A 132 1.06 13.56 23.28
N SER A 133 0.68 12.53 22.53
CA SER A 133 0.36 11.22 23.10
C SER A 133 1.60 10.46 23.61
N LEU A 134 2.74 10.62 22.91
CA LEU A 134 4.02 10.02 23.31
C LEU A 134 4.66 10.69 24.54
N LYS A 135 4.33 11.96 24.83
CA LYS A 135 4.81 12.67 26.04
C LYS A 135 3.98 12.40 27.31
N ARG A 136 2.85 11.68 27.19
CA ARG A 136 1.96 11.33 28.32
C ARG A 136 2.09 9.87 28.77
N SER A 137 2.96 9.10 28.14
CA SER A 137 3.40 7.77 28.57
C SER A 137 4.75 7.88 29.22
#